data_45d02e873d1abf1e82d183ef628f3f52
#
_entry.id   45d02e873d1abf1e82d183ef628f3f52
#
_cell.length_a   1.000
_cell.length_b   1.000
_cell.length_c   1.000
_cell.angle_alpha   90.00
_cell.angle_beta   90.00
_cell.angle_gamma   90.00
#
_symmetry.space_group_name_H-M   'P 1'
#
loop_
_entity.id
_entity.type
_entity.pdbx_description
1 polymer ?
#
loop_
_entity_poly.entity_id
_entity_poly.type
_entity_poly.pdbx_seq_one_letter_code
_entity_poly.pdbx_strand_id
1 'polypeptide(L)'
;GVLTDPRECDIDISVEMPKEFLIDDSMIIKPAENGKDVEVVRGPNIKPFPVNKPLGDNLEGKVLIKVGDNITTDHIMPSNSKLLPFRSNIPYLSEYCFNTVDEEFPKRAKENNGGIIVAGNNYGQGSSREHAALAPLYLGVKAVIAKSFARIHKANLINNGIIPMEFEAEVDYDKVGLLDELVIADVQSALVNGKAIIKNVTNGSFFSAYINLTEKEIDVIKAGGRLNYVKIKG
;
A
#
# COMPACT_ATOMS: atom_id res chain seq x y z
N GLY A 1 2.48 -35.03 22.58
CA GLY A 1 1.34 -35.13 21.69
C GLY A 1 1.74 -35.62 20.32
N VAL A 2 0.94 -36.50 19.75
CA VAL A 2 1.08 -36.99 18.38
C VAL A 2 -0.15 -36.50 17.62
N LEU A 3 0.05 -35.96 16.41
CA LEU A 3 -1.06 -35.66 15.51
C LEU A 3 -1.68 -37.02 15.09
N THR A 4 -2.92 -37.27 15.50
CA THR A 4 -3.65 -38.50 15.22
C THR A 4 -4.91 -38.18 14.44
N ASP A 5 -5.25 -38.98 13.45
CA ASP A 5 -6.52 -38.86 12.74
C ASP A 5 -7.67 -39.21 13.72
N PRO A 6 -8.66 -38.31 13.93
CA PRO A 6 -9.77 -38.59 14.85
C PRO A 6 -10.54 -39.87 14.52
N ARG A 7 -10.54 -40.29 13.25
CA ARG A 7 -11.18 -41.53 12.81
C ARG A 7 -10.50 -42.81 13.34
N GLU A 8 -9.22 -42.71 13.75
CA GLU A 8 -8.45 -43.81 14.34
C GLU A 8 -8.62 -43.93 15.87
N CYS A 9 -9.33 -42.95 16.48
CA CYS A 9 -9.44 -42.85 17.93
C CYS A 9 -10.74 -43.39 18.51
N ASP A 10 -11.52 -44.18 17.78
CA ASP A 10 -12.85 -44.69 18.19
C ASP A 10 -13.80 -43.56 18.68
N ILE A 11 -13.62 -42.34 18.13
CA ILE A 11 -14.48 -41.22 18.46
C ILE A 11 -15.59 -41.18 17.42
N ASP A 12 -16.84 -41.14 17.88
CA ASP A 12 -17.96 -40.84 16.98
C ASP A 12 -17.85 -39.34 16.52
N ILE A 13 -17.49 -39.18 15.25
CA ILE A 13 -17.39 -37.89 14.61
C ILE A 13 -18.63 -37.52 13.78
N SER A 14 -19.70 -38.30 13.90
CA SER A 14 -20.96 -37.96 13.25
C SER A 14 -21.53 -36.67 13.85
N VAL A 15 -21.93 -35.77 13.01
CA VAL A 15 -22.58 -34.51 13.41
C VAL A 15 -24.01 -34.56 12.92
N GLU A 16 -24.94 -34.62 13.85
CA GLU A 16 -26.35 -34.45 13.54
C GLU A 16 -26.65 -32.94 13.35
N MET A 17 -27.10 -32.56 12.14
CA MET A 17 -27.52 -31.20 11.89
C MET A 17 -28.81 -30.90 12.66
N PRO A 18 -28.91 -29.77 13.34
CA PRO A 18 -30.15 -29.39 14.02
C PRO A 18 -31.29 -29.26 13.02
N LYS A 19 -32.48 -29.68 13.42
CA LYS A 19 -33.69 -29.59 12.58
C LYS A 19 -34.12 -28.17 12.31
N GLU A 20 -33.81 -27.27 13.23
CA GLU A 20 -34.07 -25.82 13.12
C GLU A 20 -32.87 -25.05 13.70
N PHE A 21 -32.55 -23.93 13.07
CA PHE A 21 -31.56 -22.99 13.59
C PHE A 21 -32.28 -21.86 14.34
N LEU A 22 -31.79 -21.50 15.53
CA LEU A 22 -32.25 -20.32 16.24
C LEU A 22 -31.72 -19.07 15.51
N ILE A 23 -32.55 -18.54 14.61
CA ILE A 23 -32.26 -17.33 13.85
C ILE A 23 -33.00 -16.18 14.48
N ASP A 24 -32.30 -15.12 14.85
CA ASP A 24 -32.86 -13.87 15.34
C ASP A 24 -32.42 -12.73 14.42
N ASP A 25 -33.34 -12.30 13.55
CA ASP A 25 -33.11 -11.22 12.59
C ASP A 25 -33.50 -9.84 13.15
N SER A 26 -33.86 -9.75 14.44
CA SER A 26 -34.35 -8.50 15.04
C SER A 26 -33.35 -7.34 14.98
N MET A 27 -32.06 -7.66 14.91
CA MET A 27 -30.96 -6.68 14.80
C MET A 27 -30.63 -6.32 13.34
N ILE A 28 -31.27 -6.94 12.34
CA ILE A 28 -31.01 -6.64 10.92
C ILE A 28 -31.87 -5.46 10.51
N ILE A 29 -31.22 -4.35 10.23
CA ILE A 29 -31.87 -3.15 9.67
C ILE A 29 -32.00 -3.35 8.17
N LYS A 30 -33.25 -3.41 7.68
CA LYS A 30 -33.53 -3.53 6.25
C LYS A 30 -33.05 -2.29 5.49
N PRO A 31 -32.55 -2.44 4.24
CA PRO A 31 -32.23 -1.29 3.39
C PRO A 31 -33.45 -0.38 3.23
N ALA A 32 -33.24 0.94 3.15
CA ALA A 32 -34.30 1.89 2.85
C ALA A 32 -34.85 1.65 1.43
N GLU A 33 -36.15 1.73 1.25
CA GLU A 33 -36.79 1.55 -0.08
C GLU A 33 -36.26 2.56 -1.11
N ASN A 34 -36.07 3.82 -0.69
CA ASN A 34 -35.50 4.89 -1.52
C ASN A 34 -34.03 5.19 -1.11
N GLY A 35 -33.16 4.20 -1.14
CA GLY A 35 -31.77 4.34 -0.67
C GLY A 35 -30.95 5.44 -1.38
N LYS A 36 -31.39 5.91 -2.56
CA LYS A 36 -30.73 7.02 -3.28
C LYS A 36 -30.90 8.37 -2.56
N ASP A 37 -31.94 8.53 -1.78
CA ASP A 37 -32.28 9.78 -1.09
C ASP A 37 -31.78 9.81 0.35
N VAL A 38 -31.12 8.72 0.80
CA VAL A 38 -30.58 8.61 2.15
C VAL A 38 -29.28 9.36 2.25
N GLU A 39 -29.24 10.37 3.12
CA GLU A 39 -28.00 11.11 3.41
C GLU A 39 -26.99 10.22 4.16
N VAL A 40 -25.76 10.18 3.65
CA VAL A 40 -24.65 9.47 4.31
C VAL A 40 -24.06 10.35 5.41
N VAL A 41 -24.50 10.10 6.64
CA VAL A 41 -23.95 10.80 7.83
C VAL A 41 -22.62 10.16 8.24
N ARG A 42 -21.53 10.94 8.15
CA ARG A 42 -20.20 10.50 8.57
C ARG A 42 -19.86 11.05 9.95
N GLY A 43 -19.33 10.19 10.81
CA GLY A 43 -18.76 10.61 12.09
C GLY A 43 -17.54 11.55 11.92
N PRO A 44 -17.12 12.26 12.96
CA PRO A 44 -16.06 13.29 12.88
C PRO A 44 -14.71 12.74 12.42
N ASN A 45 -14.43 11.47 12.71
CA ASN A 45 -13.19 10.78 12.35
C ASN A 45 -13.22 10.09 10.98
N ILE A 46 -14.32 10.18 10.23
CA ILE A 46 -14.43 9.61 8.90
C ILE A 46 -14.18 10.72 7.88
N LYS A 47 -13.06 10.64 7.19
CA LYS A 47 -12.65 11.56 6.13
C LYS A 47 -12.74 10.91 4.76
N PRO A 48 -12.80 11.68 3.67
CA PRO A 48 -12.77 11.12 2.32
C PRO A 48 -11.57 10.20 2.13
N PHE A 49 -11.81 9.06 1.48
CA PHE A 49 -10.75 8.11 1.16
C PHE A 49 -9.81 8.71 0.12
N PRO A 50 -8.48 8.64 0.32
CA PRO A 50 -7.53 9.15 -0.66
C PRO A 50 -7.56 8.30 -1.94
N VAL A 51 -7.71 8.96 -3.07
CA VAL A 51 -7.69 8.32 -4.39
C VAL A 51 -6.56 8.93 -5.19
N ASN A 52 -5.70 8.08 -5.75
CA ASN A 52 -4.58 8.53 -6.57
C ASN A 52 -5.08 9.04 -7.93
N LYS A 53 -4.23 9.77 -8.63
CA LYS A 53 -4.46 10.18 -10.03
C LYS A 53 -3.98 9.08 -10.98
N PRO A 54 -4.53 9.00 -12.20
CA PRO A 54 -3.97 8.17 -13.25
C PRO A 54 -2.48 8.48 -13.47
N LEU A 55 -1.72 7.44 -13.81
CA LEU A 55 -0.28 7.57 -14.03
C LEU A 55 0.00 8.40 -15.28
N GLY A 56 0.89 9.38 -15.18
CA GLY A 56 1.39 10.16 -16.31
C GLY A 56 2.43 9.40 -17.14
N ASP A 57 3.01 10.08 -18.12
CA ASP A 57 4.02 9.48 -19.01
C ASP A 57 5.39 9.36 -18.32
N ASN A 58 5.73 10.29 -17.46
CA ASN A 58 6.97 10.31 -16.71
C ASN A 58 6.69 10.21 -15.20
N LEU A 59 7.62 9.63 -14.47
CA LEU A 59 7.62 9.65 -13.01
C LEU A 59 8.89 10.33 -12.54
N GLU A 60 8.71 11.38 -11.75
CA GLU A 60 9.81 12.12 -11.13
C GLU A 60 9.49 12.41 -9.67
N GLY A 61 10.50 12.50 -8.86
CA GLY A 61 10.35 12.86 -7.46
C GLY A 61 11.65 12.75 -6.69
N LYS A 62 11.68 13.46 -5.56
CA LYS A 62 12.80 13.36 -4.62
C LYS A 62 12.65 12.12 -3.75
N VAL A 63 13.78 11.60 -3.30
CA VAL A 63 13.85 10.54 -2.29
C VAL A 63 13.44 11.14 -0.94
N LEU A 64 12.23 10.83 -0.50
CA LEU A 64 11.67 11.37 0.74
C LEU A 64 12.23 10.72 1.99
N ILE A 65 12.61 9.45 1.87
CA ILE A 65 13.26 8.67 2.93
C ILE A 65 14.06 7.54 2.30
N LYS A 66 15.22 7.24 2.89
CA LYS A 66 16.01 6.06 2.60
C LYS A 66 16.11 5.23 3.87
N VAL A 67 15.55 4.01 3.84
CA VAL A 67 15.48 3.12 4.99
C VAL A 67 16.16 1.78 4.71
N GLY A 68 16.66 1.14 5.74
CA GLY A 68 17.34 -0.16 5.66
C GLY A 68 16.39 -1.34 5.45
N ASP A 69 16.88 -2.51 5.84
CA ASP A 69 16.17 -3.78 5.74
C ASP A 69 15.07 -3.93 6.79
N ASN A 70 14.10 -4.81 6.50
CA ASN A 70 13.05 -5.24 7.43
C ASN A 70 12.19 -4.10 8.01
N ILE A 71 11.94 -3.09 7.20
CA ILE A 71 10.97 -2.06 7.58
C ILE A 71 9.57 -2.67 7.64
N THR A 72 8.98 -2.60 8.82
CA THR A 72 7.64 -3.18 9.06
C THR A 72 6.52 -2.21 8.70
N THR A 73 5.31 -2.74 8.55
CA THR A 73 4.12 -1.90 8.40
C THR A 73 3.87 -1.00 9.62
N ASP A 74 4.38 -1.35 10.81
CA ASP A 74 4.36 -0.49 12.00
C ASP A 74 5.38 0.65 11.94
N HIS A 75 6.53 0.42 11.32
CA HIS A 75 7.49 1.49 11.05
C HIS A 75 6.92 2.51 10.06
N ILE A 76 6.20 2.03 9.01
CA ILE A 76 5.61 2.90 7.99
C ILE A 76 4.40 3.65 8.56
N MET A 77 3.48 2.95 9.22
CA MET A 77 2.27 3.53 9.81
C MET A 77 1.98 2.87 11.15
N PRO A 78 2.36 3.49 12.26
CA PRO A 78 2.13 2.94 13.59
C PRO A 78 0.66 2.67 13.87
N SER A 79 0.38 1.56 14.56
CA SER A 79 -0.96 1.15 14.93
C SER A 79 -1.05 0.91 16.44
N ASN A 80 -1.00 1.98 17.19
CA ASN A 80 -1.17 1.98 18.64
C ASN A 80 -2.60 2.38 19.04
N SER A 81 -2.93 2.24 20.32
CA SER A 81 -4.25 2.55 20.86
C SER A 81 -4.69 4.01 20.67
N LYS A 82 -3.74 4.95 20.57
CA LYS A 82 -4.02 6.36 20.35
C LYS A 82 -4.48 6.65 18.91
N LEU A 83 -3.92 5.94 17.94
CA LEU A 83 -4.21 6.14 16.51
C LEU A 83 -5.39 5.28 16.03
N LEU A 84 -5.70 4.21 16.75
CA LEU A 84 -6.76 3.26 16.39
C LEU A 84 -8.12 3.89 16.11
N PRO A 85 -8.61 4.88 16.91
CA PRO A 85 -9.89 5.56 16.67
C PRO A 85 -9.94 6.36 15.37
N PHE A 86 -8.80 6.66 14.76
CA PHE A 86 -8.67 7.50 13.56
C PHE A 86 -8.45 6.71 12.27
N ARG A 87 -8.75 5.40 12.25
CA ARG A 87 -8.49 4.54 11.07
C ARG A 87 -9.11 5.05 9.77
N SER A 88 -10.23 5.74 9.84
CA SER A 88 -10.90 6.34 8.67
C SER A 88 -10.51 7.80 8.44
N ASN A 89 -9.48 8.29 9.12
CA ASN A 89 -8.95 9.64 8.96
C ASN A 89 -7.50 9.60 8.48
N ILE A 90 -7.32 9.26 7.19
CA ILE A 90 -5.99 9.14 6.59
C ILE A 90 -5.20 10.47 6.66
N PRO A 91 -5.81 11.66 6.43
CA PRO A 91 -5.11 12.93 6.65
C PRO A 91 -4.43 13.03 8.02
N TYR A 92 -5.16 12.67 9.09
CA TYR A 92 -4.60 12.69 10.44
C TYR A 92 -3.53 11.63 10.64
N LEU A 93 -3.78 10.40 10.19
CA LEU A 93 -2.81 9.31 10.32
C LEU A 93 -1.53 9.59 9.55
N SER A 94 -1.59 10.27 8.42
CA SER A 94 -0.42 10.55 7.59
C SER A 94 0.64 11.39 8.30
N GLU A 95 0.25 12.20 9.32
CA GLU A 95 1.18 12.95 10.15
C GLU A 95 2.11 12.07 10.99
N TYR A 96 1.74 10.80 11.17
CA TYR A 96 2.52 9.82 11.95
C TYR A 96 3.27 8.82 11.05
N CYS A 97 3.23 9.03 9.73
CA CYS A 97 3.92 8.15 8.79
C CYS A 97 5.43 8.18 9.04
N PHE A 98 6.02 7.01 9.24
CA PHE A 98 7.44 6.81 9.60
C PHE A 98 7.92 7.47 10.89
N ASN A 99 7.06 7.98 11.76
CA ASN A 99 7.48 8.74 12.93
C ASN A 99 8.38 7.99 13.92
N THR A 100 8.40 6.66 13.89
CA THR A 100 9.33 5.81 14.67
C THR A 100 10.71 5.64 14.03
N VAL A 101 10.87 6.08 12.78
CA VAL A 101 12.10 5.96 11.99
C VAL A 101 12.66 7.33 11.63
N ASP A 102 11.79 8.24 11.21
CA ASP A 102 12.12 9.60 10.77
C ASP A 102 10.88 10.50 10.93
N GLU A 103 10.81 11.24 12.02
CA GLU A 103 9.68 12.13 12.35
C GLU A 103 9.48 13.27 11.33
N GLU A 104 10.52 13.62 10.57
CA GLU A 104 10.47 14.68 9.56
C GLU A 104 9.87 14.21 8.22
N PHE A 105 9.61 12.91 8.06
CA PHE A 105 9.11 12.38 6.79
C PHE A 105 7.80 13.05 6.32
N PRO A 106 6.74 13.20 7.14
CA PRO A 106 5.50 13.81 6.68
C PRO A 106 5.68 15.27 6.23
N LYS A 107 6.49 16.03 6.96
CA LYS A 107 6.82 17.41 6.62
C LYS A 107 7.59 17.47 5.29
N ARG A 108 8.64 16.65 5.17
CA ARG A 108 9.47 16.57 3.96
C ARG A 108 8.65 16.18 2.72
N ALA A 109 7.72 15.23 2.88
CA ALA A 109 6.82 14.82 1.82
C ALA A 109 5.92 15.96 1.34
N LYS A 110 5.36 16.75 2.26
CA LYS A 110 4.53 17.91 1.93
C LYS A 110 5.33 19.03 1.25
N GLU A 111 6.51 19.35 1.75
CA GLU A 111 7.39 20.39 1.19
C GLU A 111 7.85 20.08 -0.23
N ASN A 112 7.95 18.78 -0.58
CA ASN A 112 8.37 18.33 -1.91
C ASN A 112 7.20 17.86 -2.80
N ASN A 113 5.94 18.07 -2.39
CA ASN A 113 4.74 17.62 -3.12
C ASN A 113 4.75 16.11 -3.42
N GLY A 114 5.21 15.31 -2.47
CA GLY A 114 5.39 13.88 -2.62
C GLY A 114 6.76 13.49 -3.18
N GLY A 115 6.92 12.21 -3.54
CA GLY A 115 8.19 11.69 -4.07
C GLY A 115 8.29 10.18 -4.02
N ILE A 116 9.48 9.69 -3.73
CA ILE A 116 9.88 8.29 -3.82
C ILE A 116 10.44 7.83 -2.47
N ILE A 117 10.12 6.60 -2.08
CA ILE A 117 10.72 5.91 -0.94
C ILE A 117 11.79 4.96 -1.45
N VAL A 118 12.96 4.93 -0.80
CA VAL A 118 14.03 3.96 -1.07
C VAL A 118 14.21 3.07 0.16
N ALA A 119 14.24 1.76 -0.03
CA ALA A 119 14.29 0.79 1.05
C ALA A 119 15.23 -0.38 0.77
N GLY A 120 15.64 -1.05 1.84
CA GLY A 120 16.41 -2.29 1.79
C GLY A 120 15.54 -3.51 1.52
N ASN A 121 15.96 -4.65 2.09
CA ASN A 121 15.27 -5.93 1.93
C ASN A 121 13.98 -6.01 2.76
N ASN A 122 13.01 -6.79 2.24
CA ASN A 122 11.78 -7.17 2.93
C ASN A 122 10.96 -5.96 3.44
N TYR A 123 10.82 -4.94 2.58
CA TYR A 123 10.07 -3.73 2.90
C TYR A 123 8.58 -4.03 3.08
N GLY A 124 8.00 -3.53 4.17
CA GLY A 124 6.58 -3.65 4.49
C GLY A 124 6.19 -4.99 5.14
N GLN A 125 7.15 -5.70 5.77
CA GLN A 125 6.84 -6.93 6.49
C GLN A 125 5.87 -6.70 7.66
N GLY A 126 5.25 -7.78 8.13
CA GLY A 126 4.38 -7.78 9.30
C GLY A 126 2.90 -7.79 8.94
N SER A 127 2.10 -7.02 9.65
CA SER A 127 0.65 -7.02 9.52
C SER A 127 0.16 -6.52 8.15
N SER A 128 -0.92 -7.11 7.64
CA SER A 128 -1.54 -6.73 6.36
C SER A 128 -2.31 -5.40 6.45
N ARG A 129 -1.61 -4.31 6.73
CA ARG A 129 -2.21 -2.98 6.90
C ARG A 129 -2.17 -2.17 5.62
N GLU A 130 -3.33 -1.92 5.06
CA GLU A 130 -3.47 -1.03 3.92
C GLU A 130 -3.05 0.42 4.24
N HIS A 131 -3.24 0.87 5.49
CA HIS A 131 -2.81 2.18 5.95
C HIS A 131 -1.32 2.47 5.71
N ALA A 132 -0.46 1.43 5.71
CA ALA A 132 0.95 1.57 5.37
C ALA A 132 1.19 1.89 3.88
N ALA A 133 0.18 1.80 3.02
CA ALA A 133 0.18 2.30 1.66
C ALA A 133 -0.64 3.59 1.52
N LEU A 134 -1.78 3.70 2.21
CA LEU A 134 -2.68 4.85 2.13
C LEU A 134 -2.08 6.14 2.72
N ALA A 135 -1.36 6.05 3.85
CA ALA A 135 -0.74 7.22 4.45
C ALA A 135 0.39 7.78 3.58
N PRO A 136 1.34 6.97 3.05
CA PRO A 136 2.29 7.42 2.04
C PRO A 136 1.63 7.97 0.77
N LEU A 137 0.57 7.32 0.26
CA LEU A 137 -0.19 7.83 -0.88
C LEU A 137 -0.72 9.25 -0.62
N TYR A 138 -1.36 9.46 0.55
CA TYR A 138 -1.89 10.77 0.92
C TYR A 138 -0.81 11.84 0.97
N LEU A 139 0.41 11.48 1.37
CA LEU A 139 1.59 12.35 1.35
C LEU A 139 2.24 12.48 -0.04
N GLY A 140 1.64 11.89 -1.07
CA GLY A 140 2.09 12.04 -2.45
C GLY A 140 3.22 11.09 -2.85
N VAL A 141 3.43 9.98 -2.14
CA VAL A 141 4.38 8.94 -2.56
C VAL A 141 3.91 8.31 -3.86
N LYS A 142 4.76 8.30 -4.88
CA LYS A 142 4.48 7.82 -6.25
C LYS A 142 5.02 6.42 -6.49
N ALA A 143 6.17 6.12 -5.91
CA ALA A 143 6.85 4.85 -6.07
C ALA A 143 7.66 4.49 -4.81
N VAL A 144 7.92 3.20 -4.67
CA VAL A 144 8.87 2.67 -3.69
C VAL A 144 9.89 1.83 -4.46
N ILE A 145 11.19 2.11 -4.25
CA ILE A 145 12.29 1.34 -4.82
C ILE A 145 12.96 0.61 -3.66
N ALA A 146 12.90 -0.71 -3.65
CA ALA A 146 13.44 -1.53 -2.57
C ALA A 146 14.33 -2.65 -3.11
N LYS A 147 15.16 -3.26 -2.26
CA LYS A 147 15.85 -4.50 -2.63
C LYS A 147 14.86 -5.67 -2.75
N SER A 148 13.87 -5.73 -1.87
CA SER A 148 12.74 -6.68 -1.96
C SER A 148 11.55 -6.22 -1.12
N PHE A 149 10.37 -6.80 -1.36
CA PHE A 149 9.11 -6.45 -0.70
C PHE A 149 8.50 -7.64 0.03
N ALA A 150 7.84 -7.37 1.14
CA ALA A 150 6.87 -8.29 1.71
C ALA A 150 5.64 -8.37 0.78
N ARG A 151 5.21 -9.58 0.45
CA ARG A 151 4.19 -9.87 -0.58
C ARG A 151 2.88 -9.07 -0.41
N ILE A 152 2.33 -9.05 0.80
CA ILE A 152 1.04 -8.37 1.06
C ILE A 152 1.19 -6.86 0.89
N HIS A 153 2.29 -6.29 1.38
CA HIS A 153 2.53 -4.86 1.26
C HIS A 153 2.73 -4.41 -0.19
N LYS A 154 3.46 -5.21 -1.00
CA LYS A 154 3.58 -4.98 -2.45
C LYS A 154 2.19 -4.90 -3.12
N ALA A 155 1.29 -5.83 -2.80
CA ALA A 155 -0.08 -5.81 -3.30
C ALA A 155 -0.86 -4.55 -2.84
N ASN A 156 -0.66 -4.11 -1.59
CA ASN A 156 -1.29 -2.88 -1.09
C ASN A 156 -0.77 -1.63 -1.82
N LEU A 157 0.52 -1.54 -2.12
CA LEU A 157 1.09 -0.45 -2.91
C LEU A 157 0.44 -0.40 -4.30
N ILE A 158 0.37 -1.55 -4.99
CA ILE A 158 -0.26 -1.68 -6.32
C ILE A 158 -1.73 -1.26 -6.27
N ASN A 159 -2.50 -1.76 -5.31
CA ASN A 159 -3.91 -1.42 -5.16
C ASN A 159 -4.15 0.09 -4.96
N ASN A 160 -3.18 0.79 -4.40
CA ASN A 160 -3.22 2.24 -4.17
C ASN A 160 -2.51 3.05 -5.27
N GLY A 161 -2.06 2.40 -6.36
CA GLY A 161 -1.43 3.09 -7.49
C GLY A 161 -0.01 3.59 -7.19
N ILE A 162 0.68 3.03 -6.18
CA ILE A 162 2.09 3.29 -5.89
C ILE A 162 2.90 2.19 -6.57
N ILE A 163 3.89 2.56 -7.38
CA ILE A 163 4.68 1.61 -8.17
C ILE A 163 5.74 0.96 -7.27
N PRO A 164 5.70 -0.37 -7.02
CA PRO A 164 6.78 -1.08 -6.35
C PRO A 164 7.85 -1.48 -7.39
N MET A 165 9.09 -1.08 -7.17
CA MET A 165 10.23 -1.40 -8.02
C MET A 165 11.32 -2.09 -7.19
N GLU A 166 11.96 -3.10 -7.75
CA GLU A 166 13.05 -3.84 -7.10
C GLU A 166 14.38 -3.53 -7.78
N PHE A 167 15.40 -3.12 -7.03
CA PHE A 167 16.73 -2.89 -7.59
C PHE A 167 17.20 -4.11 -8.39
N GLU A 168 17.67 -3.90 -9.64
CA GLU A 168 18.26 -4.98 -10.44
C GLU A 168 19.60 -5.43 -9.82
N ALA A 169 20.40 -4.50 -9.35
CA ALA A 169 21.61 -4.78 -8.59
C ALA A 169 21.47 -4.14 -7.20
N GLU A 170 21.54 -4.94 -6.14
CA GLU A 170 21.36 -4.45 -4.77
C GLU A 170 22.35 -3.35 -4.37
N VAL A 171 23.55 -3.36 -4.97
CA VAL A 171 24.58 -2.33 -4.75
C VAL A 171 24.14 -0.95 -5.24
N ASP A 172 23.18 -0.87 -6.14
CA ASP A 172 22.66 0.42 -6.62
C ASP A 172 21.88 1.18 -5.55
N TYR A 173 21.40 0.48 -4.50
CA TYR A 173 20.85 1.12 -3.32
C TYR A 173 21.81 2.16 -2.72
N ASP A 174 23.11 1.89 -2.74
CA ASP A 174 24.10 2.79 -2.15
C ASP A 174 24.35 4.06 -2.98
N LYS A 175 23.97 4.05 -4.27
CA LYS A 175 24.06 5.21 -5.18
C LYS A 175 22.99 6.27 -4.96
N VAL A 176 21.98 5.97 -4.13
CA VAL A 176 20.82 6.84 -3.92
C VAL A 176 20.87 7.42 -2.52
N GLY A 177 20.83 8.75 -2.41
CA GLY A 177 20.78 9.50 -1.15
C GLY A 177 19.41 10.07 -0.82
N LEU A 178 19.26 10.55 0.42
CA LEU A 178 18.08 11.32 0.83
C LEU A 178 18.03 12.63 0.01
N LEU A 179 16.84 12.99 -0.45
CA LEU A 179 16.55 14.16 -1.30
C LEU A 179 17.17 14.12 -2.70
N ASP A 180 17.80 13.01 -3.11
CA ASP A 180 18.17 12.84 -4.50
C ASP A 180 16.93 12.92 -5.40
N GLU A 181 17.06 13.59 -6.52
CA GLU A 181 16.01 13.71 -7.54
C GLU A 181 16.12 12.56 -8.53
N LEU A 182 15.09 11.73 -8.59
CA LEU A 182 15.01 10.57 -9.46
C LEU A 182 13.99 10.80 -10.57
N VAL A 183 14.36 10.39 -11.78
CA VAL A 183 13.51 10.50 -12.97
C VAL A 183 13.44 9.17 -13.70
N ILE A 184 12.24 8.76 -14.04
CA ILE A 184 11.93 7.63 -14.93
C ILE A 184 11.18 8.22 -16.12
N ALA A 185 11.85 8.31 -17.24
CA ALA A 185 11.22 8.69 -18.50
C ALA A 185 10.40 7.51 -19.04
N ASP A 186 9.25 7.82 -19.65
CA ASP A 186 8.35 6.81 -20.25
C ASP A 186 8.04 5.65 -19.28
N VAL A 187 7.49 5.99 -18.10
CA VAL A 187 7.12 5.00 -17.09
C VAL A 187 6.04 4.03 -17.60
N GLN A 188 5.25 4.44 -18.58
CA GLN A 188 4.24 3.59 -19.23
C GLN A 188 4.89 2.40 -19.93
N SER A 189 5.94 2.65 -20.74
CA SER A 189 6.71 1.59 -21.38
C SER A 189 7.51 0.77 -20.37
N ALA A 190 8.06 1.39 -19.33
CA ALA A 190 8.77 0.69 -18.27
C ALA A 190 7.87 -0.35 -17.54
N LEU A 191 6.60 -0.03 -17.32
CA LEU A 191 5.60 -0.96 -16.74
C LEU A 191 5.37 -2.17 -17.64
N VAL A 192 5.24 -1.95 -18.97
CA VAL A 192 4.99 -3.03 -19.93
C VAL A 192 6.23 -3.91 -20.11
N ASN A 193 7.41 -3.29 -20.14
CA ASN A 193 8.69 -3.98 -20.30
C ASN A 193 9.16 -4.69 -19.01
N GLY A 194 8.50 -4.41 -17.88
CA GLY A 194 8.87 -4.98 -16.58
C GLY A 194 10.17 -4.45 -16.00
N LYS A 195 10.73 -3.35 -16.56
CA LYS A 195 12.00 -2.78 -16.14
C LYS A 195 12.03 -1.27 -16.38
N ALA A 196 12.51 -0.52 -15.39
CA ALA A 196 12.75 0.92 -15.48
C ALA A 196 14.26 1.21 -15.45
N ILE A 197 14.67 2.20 -16.24
CA ILE A 197 15.97 2.87 -16.11
C ILE A 197 15.72 4.17 -15.35
N ILE A 198 16.38 4.33 -14.23
CA ILE A 198 16.20 5.44 -13.31
C ILE A 198 17.44 6.32 -13.37
N LYS A 199 17.23 7.59 -13.69
CA LYS A 199 18.27 8.60 -13.63
C LYS A 199 18.23 9.29 -12.27
N ASN A 200 19.34 9.28 -11.55
CA ASN A 200 19.56 10.15 -10.42
C ASN A 200 20.12 11.47 -10.94
N VAL A 201 19.28 12.49 -10.99
CA VAL A 201 19.63 13.80 -11.55
C VAL A 201 20.65 14.52 -10.66
N THR A 202 20.56 14.30 -9.35
CA THR A 202 21.42 14.96 -8.35
C THR A 202 22.89 14.62 -8.52
N ASN A 203 23.21 13.34 -8.77
CA ASN A 203 24.59 12.89 -8.89
C ASN A 203 24.97 12.40 -10.29
N GLY A 204 24.05 12.42 -11.24
CA GLY A 204 24.25 12.02 -12.63
C GLY A 204 24.32 10.53 -12.88
N SER A 205 24.11 9.69 -11.86
CA SER A 205 24.17 8.23 -12.00
C SER A 205 22.89 7.66 -12.61
N PHE A 206 22.99 6.43 -13.12
CA PHE A 206 21.87 5.64 -13.60
C PHE A 206 21.88 4.29 -12.90
N PHE A 207 20.70 3.73 -12.71
CA PHE A 207 20.50 2.37 -12.26
C PHE A 207 19.21 1.80 -12.82
N SER A 208 19.08 0.48 -12.73
CA SER A 208 17.88 -0.22 -13.22
C SER A 208 17.10 -0.83 -12.06
N ALA A 209 15.78 -0.90 -12.24
CA ALA A 209 14.91 -1.61 -11.32
C ALA A 209 13.87 -2.43 -12.07
N TYR A 210 13.55 -3.62 -11.55
CA TYR A 210 12.49 -4.47 -12.06
C TYR A 210 11.12 -4.00 -11.58
N ILE A 211 10.14 -4.13 -12.46
CA ILE A 211 8.72 -3.88 -12.17
C ILE A 211 7.95 -5.17 -12.45
N ASN A 212 8.01 -6.09 -11.50
CA ASN A 212 7.40 -7.41 -11.64
C ASN A 212 5.90 -7.34 -11.35
N LEU A 213 5.09 -7.02 -12.35
CA LEU A 213 3.63 -6.88 -12.30
C LEU A 213 2.97 -7.76 -13.37
N THR A 214 1.78 -8.25 -13.07
CA THR A 214 0.88 -8.87 -14.03
C THR A 214 0.21 -7.80 -14.90
N GLU A 215 -0.33 -8.17 -16.07
CA GLU A 215 -1.08 -7.24 -16.95
C GLU A 215 -2.19 -6.51 -16.21
N LYS A 216 -2.93 -7.22 -15.36
CA LYS A 216 -4.00 -6.63 -14.54
C LYS A 216 -3.47 -5.63 -13.52
N GLU A 217 -2.34 -5.88 -12.90
CA GLU A 217 -1.71 -4.96 -11.95
C GLU A 217 -1.16 -3.71 -12.66
N ILE A 218 -0.64 -3.86 -13.88
CA ILE A 218 -0.25 -2.74 -14.74
C ILE A 218 -1.46 -1.84 -15.03
N ASP A 219 -2.60 -2.41 -15.40
CA ASP A 219 -3.85 -1.66 -15.62
C ASP A 219 -4.29 -0.91 -14.36
N VAL A 220 -4.19 -1.55 -13.18
CA VAL A 220 -4.51 -0.95 -11.89
C VAL A 220 -3.59 0.24 -11.59
N ILE A 221 -2.29 0.10 -11.79
CA ILE A 221 -1.31 1.18 -11.60
C ILE A 221 -1.59 2.34 -12.56
N LYS A 222 -1.82 2.05 -13.85
CA LYS A 222 -2.13 3.07 -14.88
C LYS A 222 -3.38 3.87 -14.54
N ALA A 223 -4.40 3.21 -13.99
CA ALA A 223 -5.63 3.86 -13.55
C ALA A 223 -5.42 4.74 -12.29
N GLY A 224 -4.28 4.65 -11.59
CA GLY A 224 -4.07 5.28 -10.29
C GLY A 224 -4.68 4.51 -9.12
N GLY A 225 -4.71 3.18 -9.22
CA GLY A 225 -5.15 2.26 -8.17
C GLY A 225 -6.47 1.55 -8.46
N ARG A 226 -6.77 0.59 -7.60
CA ARG A 226 -7.87 -0.36 -7.77
C ARG A 226 -9.25 0.30 -7.86
N LEU A 227 -9.51 1.33 -7.06
CA LEU A 227 -10.81 2.02 -7.07
C LEU A 227 -11.07 2.70 -8.41
N ASN A 228 -10.07 3.41 -8.94
CA ASN A 228 -10.17 4.03 -10.25
C ASN A 228 -10.34 2.99 -11.36
N TYR A 229 -9.56 1.91 -11.29
CA TYR A 229 -9.65 0.81 -12.25
C TYR A 229 -11.06 0.21 -12.32
N VAL A 230 -11.68 -0.07 -11.17
CA VAL A 230 -13.05 -0.61 -11.11
C VAL A 230 -14.04 0.42 -11.64
N LYS A 231 -13.89 1.71 -11.31
CA LYS A 231 -14.77 2.77 -11.80
C LYS A 231 -14.72 2.93 -13.33
N ILE A 232 -13.57 2.64 -13.97
CA ILE A 232 -13.41 2.75 -15.43
C ILE A 232 -14.00 1.52 -16.15
N LYS A 233 -13.89 0.33 -15.53
CA LYS A 233 -14.30 -0.94 -16.15
C LYS A 233 -15.70 -1.43 -15.72
N GLY A 234 -16.29 -0.88 -14.68
CA GLY A 234 -17.62 -1.20 -14.16
C GLY A 234 -18.65 -0.25 -14.63
#